data_36301bd13c2d3a316458286577691c05
#
_entry.id   36301bd13c2d3a316458286577691c05
#
_cell.length_a   1.000
_cell.length_b   1.000
_cell.length_c   1.000
_cell.angle_alpha   90.00
_cell.angle_beta   90.00
_cell.angle_gamma   90.00
#
_symmetry.space_group_name_H-M   'P 1'
#
loop_
_entity.id
_entity.type
_entity.pdbx_description
1 polymer ?
#
loop_
_entity_poly.entity_id
_entity_poly.type
_entity_poly.pdbx_seq_one_letter_code
_entity_poly.pdbx_strand_id
1 'polypeptide(L)'
;MLDLRKTLILLVLLPVFCIPAHAQRPDSFWRKVVHLISDPSMELDTGAVYQPAPRWSVAVSGELHQAGTSMENKLDYVFTPDDGAGGDSELLDASSSIRLMGGVDKVIGLQVGYGNLSLGWNHIVGGDRASTNTSFSFDYLAPGYALQLQYFDFRRPIDYEMKIALGHDWGYMEDSGKTEKPGRMTTFIADAFYAFNRRTFAYSAVYKGNVIQRRSAGTWLFGVKYLQGLVEYDPDDVLSDLWFGMYRQDTRQVSFGGGFSYNLVPFHRQPGADGKGLRNLTFNLTAIPMVTLFNQFSSTMRREMEEGDPVLVKNVINGKLHVNYVFKAGAIYSWDRFFVGVSGSYDRYNYRGSTAVPEDFSDDEVEFGRIYTSGRFCRWSASLKLGVKF
;
A
#
# COMPACT_ATOMS: atom_id res chain seq x y z
N MET A 1 19.87 18.76 1.30
CA MET A 1 18.43 18.51 1.23
C MET A 1 18.09 17.52 2.32
N LEU A 2 17.36 17.94 3.36
CA LEU A 2 16.91 17.01 4.41
C LEU A 2 15.99 15.98 3.77
N ASP A 3 16.31 14.71 3.94
CA ASP A 3 15.53 13.58 3.43
C ASP A 3 14.16 13.57 4.14
N LEU A 4 13.13 14.05 3.44
CA LEU A 4 11.75 14.18 3.95
C LEU A 4 11.26 12.88 4.61
N ARG A 5 11.80 11.74 4.16
CA ARG A 5 11.49 10.39 4.69
C ARG A 5 12.01 10.21 6.11
N LYS A 6 13.26 10.62 6.38
CA LYS A 6 13.86 10.56 7.72
C LYS A 6 13.16 11.53 8.67
N THR A 7 12.76 12.69 8.17
CA THR A 7 12.05 13.71 8.95
C THR A 7 10.63 13.26 9.30
N LEU A 8 9.92 12.58 8.39
CA LEU A 8 8.57 12.07 8.65
C LEU A 8 8.58 10.91 9.66
N ILE A 9 9.54 10.00 9.54
CA ILE A 9 9.74 8.90 10.52
C ILE A 9 10.10 9.47 11.88
N LEU A 10 10.98 10.47 11.94
CA LEU A 10 11.32 11.15 13.18
C LEU A 10 10.12 11.89 13.79
N LEU A 11 9.32 12.58 12.98
CA LEU A 11 8.12 13.31 13.42
C LEU A 11 7.03 12.38 13.97
N VAL A 12 6.92 11.15 13.44
CA VAL A 12 5.97 10.14 13.94
C VAL A 12 6.52 9.42 15.18
N LEU A 13 7.82 9.18 15.26
CA LEU A 13 8.46 8.50 16.39
C LEU A 13 8.74 9.46 17.58
N LEU A 14 9.04 10.73 17.33
CA LEU A 14 9.34 11.72 18.37
C LEU A 14 8.21 11.86 19.42
N PRO A 15 6.91 11.92 19.07
CA PRO A 15 5.84 11.94 20.06
C PRO A 15 5.80 10.68 20.93
N VAL A 16 6.12 9.51 20.36
CA VAL A 16 6.08 8.22 21.08
C VAL A 16 7.17 8.16 22.17
N PHE A 17 8.34 8.72 21.89
CA PHE A 17 9.47 8.74 22.84
C PHE A 17 9.42 9.93 23.82
N CYS A 18 8.73 11.03 23.46
CA CYS A 18 8.62 12.21 24.31
C CYS A 18 7.45 12.17 25.29
N ILE A 19 6.56 11.18 25.21
CA ILE A 19 5.38 11.04 26.07
C ILE A 19 5.71 11.00 27.58
N PRO A 20 6.78 10.33 28.07
CA PRO A 20 7.04 10.30 29.52
C PRO A 20 7.56 11.60 30.12
N ALA A 21 8.24 12.43 29.33
CA ALA A 21 9.01 13.56 29.88
C ALA A 21 8.19 14.85 30.15
N HIS A 22 6.99 14.99 29.58
CA HIS A 22 6.21 16.23 29.64
C HIS A 22 4.84 16.12 30.32
N ALA A 23 4.57 15.02 31.01
CA ALA A 23 3.25 14.73 31.62
C ALA A 23 2.81 15.64 32.78
N GLN A 24 3.60 16.67 33.13
CA GLN A 24 3.34 17.49 34.33
C GLN A 24 2.57 18.81 34.11
N ARG A 25 2.17 19.16 32.87
CA ARG A 25 1.35 20.38 32.64
C ARG A 25 -0.08 20.02 32.25
N PRO A 26 -1.12 20.54 33.02
CA PRO A 26 -2.50 20.05 32.92
C PRO A 26 -3.23 20.32 31.59
N ASP A 27 -2.85 21.29 30.79
CA ASP A 27 -3.67 21.79 29.66
C ASP A 27 -3.02 21.71 28.28
N SER A 28 -2.01 20.85 28.08
CA SER A 28 -1.38 20.76 26.78
C SER A 28 -2.22 19.97 25.77
N PHE A 29 -2.30 20.44 24.53
CA PHE A 29 -2.89 19.74 23.37
C PHE A 29 -2.47 18.25 23.33
N TRP A 30 -1.19 17.97 23.60
CA TRP A 30 -0.65 16.61 23.64
C TRP A 30 -1.27 15.74 24.73
N ARG A 31 -1.63 16.27 25.87
CA ARG A 31 -2.32 15.50 26.92
C ARG A 31 -3.74 15.13 26.49
N LYS A 32 -4.43 16.03 25.76
CA LYS A 32 -5.74 15.72 25.15
C LYS A 32 -5.61 14.66 24.07
N VAL A 33 -4.56 14.73 23.23
CA VAL A 33 -4.27 13.72 22.21
C VAL A 33 -3.88 12.38 22.85
N VAL A 34 -3.00 12.38 23.86
CA VAL A 34 -2.63 11.16 24.59
C VAL A 34 -3.84 10.60 25.33
N HIS A 35 -4.68 11.43 25.93
CA HIS A 35 -5.92 10.99 26.59
C HIS A 35 -6.92 10.42 25.58
N LEU A 36 -7.07 11.04 24.42
CA LEU A 36 -7.90 10.53 23.32
C LEU A 36 -7.38 9.19 22.77
N ILE A 37 -6.06 9.02 22.73
CA ILE A 37 -5.39 7.81 22.23
C ILE A 37 -5.33 6.73 23.32
N SER A 38 -5.13 7.08 24.56
CA SER A 38 -4.91 6.13 25.68
C SER A 38 -6.14 5.91 26.54
N ASP A 39 -7.22 6.69 26.35
CA ASP A 39 -8.43 6.53 27.13
C ASP A 39 -9.22 5.29 26.64
N PRO A 40 -9.05 4.14 27.31
CA PRO A 40 -9.87 2.97 27.07
C PRO A 40 -11.28 3.12 27.67
N SER A 41 -11.59 4.25 28.36
CA SER A 41 -12.86 4.53 29.04
C SER A 41 -14.03 4.81 28.08
N MET A 42 -13.81 4.59 26.76
CA MET A 42 -14.94 4.31 25.90
C MET A 42 -15.71 3.15 26.50
N GLU A 43 -16.93 3.40 26.94
CA GLU A 43 -17.86 2.42 27.47
C GLU A 43 -18.00 1.23 26.50
N LEU A 44 -17.04 0.30 26.58
CA LEU A 44 -17.12 -0.95 25.87
C LEU A 44 -18.24 -1.77 26.50
N ASP A 45 -19.09 -2.38 25.68
CA ASP A 45 -19.94 -3.46 26.14
C ASP A 45 -19.05 -4.67 26.48
N THR A 46 -18.76 -4.85 27.76
CA THR A 46 -17.91 -5.95 28.24
C THR A 46 -18.50 -7.32 27.94
N GLY A 47 -19.78 -7.41 27.65
CA GLY A 47 -20.44 -8.63 27.15
C GLY A 47 -20.08 -8.94 25.71
N ALA A 48 -19.72 -7.93 24.90
CA ALA A 48 -19.36 -8.08 23.49
C ALA A 48 -17.85 -8.01 23.25
N VAL A 49 -17.14 -7.11 23.97
CA VAL A 49 -15.72 -6.86 23.80
C VAL A 49 -15.03 -6.84 25.16
N TYR A 50 -13.98 -7.63 25.30
CA TYR A 50 -13.15 -7.63 26.51
C TYR A 50 -11.76 -7.12 26.15
N GLN A 51 -11.38 -6.01 26.76
CA GLN A 51 -10.02 -5.47 26.68
C GLN A 51 -9.29 -5.76 27.98
N PRO A 52 -8.35 -6.71 27.99
CA PRO A 52 -7.54 -6.96 29.17
C PRO A 52 -6.64 -5.76 29.47
N ALA A 53 -6.11 -5.68 30.69
CA ALA A 53 -5.07 -4.70 31.04
C ALA A 53 -3.93 -4.75 30.01
N PRO A 54 -3.30 -3.60 29.68
CA PRO A 54 -2.20 -3.54 28.72
C PRO A 54 -1.08 -4.52 29.11
N ARG A 55 -0.65 -5.31 28.14
CA ARG A 55 0.41 -6.31 28.33
C ARG A 55 1.40 -6.23 27.18
N TRP A 56 2.60 -6.65 27.44
CA TRP A 56 3.56 -6.92 26.38
C TRP A 56 3.13 -8.13 25.57
N SER A 57 3.40 -8.09 24.31
CA SER A 57 3.19 -9.21 23.38
C SER A 57 4.36 -9.33 22.43
N VAL A 58 4.72 -10.55 22.12
CA VAL A 58 5.69 -10.88 21.08
C VAL A 58 5.05 -11.86 20.14
N ALA A 59 5.20 -11.65 18.86
CA ALA A 59 4.69 -12.55 17.82
C ALA A 59 5.73 -12.73 16.72
N VAL A 60 5.77 -13.94 16.17
CA VAL A 60 6.51 -14.28 14.96
C VAL A 60 5.48 -14.52 13.85
N SER A 61 5.75 -14.04 12.65
CA SER A 61 4.91 -14.27 11.48
C SER A 61 5.70 -14.85 10.32
N GLY A 62 5.02 -15.72 9.55
CA GLY A 62 5.41 -16.04 8.19
C GLY A 62 4.45 -15.34 7.24
N GLU A 63 4.96 -14.63 6.25
CA GLU A 63 4.14 -13.81 5.37
C GLU A 63 4.50 -14.03 3.90
N LEU A 64 3.49 -13.93 3.04
CA LEU A 64 3.62 -13.89 1.60
C LEU A 64 3.17 -12.51 1.13
N HIS A 65 3.98 -11.86 0.32
CA HIS A 65 3.66 -10.56 -0.27
C HIS A 65 3.87 -10.55 -1.76
N GLN A 66 3.03 -9.83 -2.46
CA GLN A 66 3.26 -9.48 -3.86
C GLN A 66 2.72 -8.07 -4.11
N ALA A 67 3.48 -7.27 -4.84
CA ALA A 67 3.06 -5.98 -5.33
C ALA A 67 3.35 -5.87 -6.82
N GLY A 68 2.57 -5.04 -7.51
CA GLY A 68 2.77 -4.79 -8.92
C GLY A 68 2.03 -3.54 -9.37
N THR A 69 2.47 -3.00 -10.48
CA THR A 69 1.82 -1.88 -11.17
C THR A 69 1.53 -2.25 -12.61
N SER A 70 0.46 -1.70 -13.15
CA SER A 70 0.21 -1.74 -14.59
C SER A 70 -0.15 -0.34 -15.06
N MET A 71 0.29 -0.01 -16.25
CA MET A 71 0.02 1.26 -16.92
C MET A 71 -0.41 0.98 -18.34
N GLU A 72 -1.39 1.74 -18.81
CA GLU A 72 -1.86 1.76 -20.17
C GLU A 72 -1.86 3.21 -20.63
N ASN A 73 -1.19 3.48 -21.74
CA ASN A 73 -1.19 4.76 -22.40
C ASN A 73 -1.96 4.64 -23.71
N LYS A 74 -2.72 5.68 -24.04
CA LYS A 74 -3.33 5.88 -25.35
C LYS A 74 -2.93 7.26 -25.84
N LEU A 75 -2.50 7.32 -27.07
CA LEU A 75 -2.02 8.52 -27.71
C LEU A 75 -2.79 8.70 -29.02
N ASP A 76 -3.46 9.81 -29.15
CA ASP A 76 -4.04 10.24 -30.41
C ASP A 76 -2.99 11.11 -31.13
N TYR A 77 -2.70 10.85 -32.38
CA TYR A 77 -1.78 11.65 -33.19
C TYR A 77 -2.28 11.80 -34.61
N VAL A 78 -1.92 12.92 -35.23
CA VAL A 78 -2.24 13.21 -36.64
C VAL A 78 -1.00 12.99 -37.46
N PHE A 79 -1.09 12.12 -38.45
CA PHE A 79 -0.03 11.90 -39.44
C PHE A 79 -0.39 12.60 -40.74
N THR A 80 0.50 13.44 -41.23
CA THR A 80 0.36 14.14 -42.51
C THR A 80 1.46 13.68 -43.42
N PRO A 81 1.19 12.80 -44.42
CA PRO A 81 2.23 12.30 -45.31
C PRO A 81 2.88 13.43 -46.12
N ASP A 82 4.20 13.50 -46.10
CA ASP A 82 4.94 14.40 -47.00
C ASP A 82 5.18 13.72 -48.37
N ASP A 83 4.08 13.42 -49.03
CA ASP A 83 4.13 12.78 -50.38
C ASP A 83 4.17 13.81 -51.51
N GLY A 84 4.22 15.10 -51.21
CA GLY A 84 4.18 16.20 -52.19
C GLY A 84 2.89 16.29 -53.02
N ALA A 85 1.93 15.42 -52.75
CA ALA A 85 0.62 15.35 -53.45
C ALA A 85 -0.54 15.95 -52.66
N GLY A 86 -0.27 16.46 -51.42
CA GLY A 86 -1.32 17.04 -50.55
C GLY A 86 -2.22 15.94 -49.99
N GLY A 87 -1.66 14.83 -49.54
CA GLY A 87 -2.41 13.77 -48.90
C GLY A 87 -3.21 14.25 -47.71
N ASP A 88 -4.40 13.68 -47.49
CA ASP A 88 -5.24 14.01 -46.31
C ASP A 88 -4.55 13.56 -45.03
N SER A 89 -4.57 14.45 -44.03
CA SER A 89 -4.09 14.11 -42.68
C SER A 89 -4.96 13.02 -42.07
N GLU A 90 -4.34 11.98 -41.52
CA GLU A 90 -5.02 10.85 -40.91
C GLU A 90 -4.87 10.91 -39.40
N LEU A 91 -6.00 10.79 -38.66
CA LEU A 91 -5.99 10.64 -37.22
C LEU A 91 -5.72 9.18 -36.88
N LEU A 92 -4.59 8.92 -36.27
CA LEU A 92 -4.18 7.61 -35.84
C LEU A 92 -4.17 7.52 -34.31
N ASP A 93 -4.29 6.32 -33.78
CA ASP A 93 -4.18 6.05 -32.36
C ASP A 93 -3.08 5.03 -32.09
N ALA A 94 -2.26 5.33 -31.09
CA ALA A 94 -1.28 4.40 -30.55
C ALA A 94 -1.66 4.01 -29.13
N SER A 95 -1.40 2.76 -28.79
CA SER A 95 -1.59 2.31 -27.42
C SER A 95 -0.37 1.53 -26.94
N SER A 96 -0.05 1.73 -25.67
CA SER A 96 0.99 0.95 -25.01
C SER A 96 0.52 0.52 -23.64
N SER A 97 0.86 -0.71 -23.25
CA SER A 97 0.60 -1.19 -21.91
C SER A 97 1.82 -1.89 -21.34
N ILE A 98 2.09 -1.65 -20.07
CA ILE A 98 3.13 -2.33 -19.31
C ILE A 98 2.56 -2.82 -17.98
N ARG A 99 2.97 -4.02 -17.61
CA ARG A 99 2.69 -4.61 -16.30
C ARG A 99 4.01 -5.00 -15.67
N LEU A 100 4.27 -4.44 -14.49
CA LEU A 100 5.45 -4.73 -13.68
C LEU A 100 5.02 -5.47 -12.43
N MET A 101 5.53 -6.66 -12.21
CA MET A 101 5.17 -7.49 -11.07
C MET A 101 6.41 -7.88 -10.27
N GLY A 102 6.37 -7.61 -8.97
CA GLY A 102 7.26 -8.30 -8.05
C GLY A 102 6.85 -9.77 -7.95
N GLY A 103 7.80 -10.69 -7.84
CA GLY A 103 7.47 -12.07 -7.51
C GLY A 103 6.91 -12.18 -6.08
N VAL A 104 6.42 -13.36 -5.72
CA VAL A 104 5.90 -13.61 -4.36
C VAL A 104 7.06 -13.71 -3.37
N ASP A 105 7.12 -12.77 -2.43
CA ASP A 105 8.12 -12.76 -1.36
C ASP A 105 7.67 -13.61 -0.19
N LYS A 106 8.57 -14.45 0.31
CA LYS A 106 8.41 -15.21 1.56
C LYS A 106 9.17 -14.47 2.66
N VAL A 107 8.49 -14.10 3.71
CA VAL A 107 9.01 -13.19 4.72
C VAL A 107 8.80 -13.78 6.11
N ILE A 108 9.79 -13.67 6.98
CA ILE A 108 9.63 -13.89 8.43
C ILE A 108 9.57 -12.55 9.12
N GLY A 109 8.56 -12.36 9.97
CA GLY A 109 8.34 -11.16 10.75
C GLY A 109 8.49 -11.39 12.24
N LEU A 110 8.97 -10.35 12.93
CA LEU A 110 8.93 -10.22 14.37
C LEU A 110 8.08 -8.99 14.73
N GLN A 111 7.11 -9.16 15.61
CA GLN A 111 6.28 -8.07 16.11
C GLN A 111 6.36 -8.01 17.63
N VAL A 112 6.61 -6.80 18.15
CA VAL A 112 6.59 -6.51 19.59
C VAL A 112 5.51 -5.47 19.84
N GLY A 113 4.67 -5.68 20.85
CA GLY A 113 3.59 -4.78 21.16
C GLY A 113 3.38 -4.58 22.66
N TYR A 114 2.77 -3.42 23.00
CA TYR A 114 2.27 -3.13 24.33
C TYR A 114 0.88 -2.51 24.22
N GLY A 115 -0.12 -3.14 24.84
CA GLY A 115 -1.51 -2.69 24.73
C GLY A 115 -1.96 -2.57 23.29
N ASN A 116 -2.34 -1.36 22.88
CA ASN A 116 -2.81 -1.07 21.51
C ASN A 116 -1.70 -0.75 20.52
N LEU A 117 -0.45 -0.59 20.96
CA LEU A 117 0.70 -0.29 20.12
C LEU A 117 1.43 -1.56 19.70
N SER A 118 1.98 -1.59 18.48
CA SER A 118 2.97 -2.59 18.06
C SER A 118 3.92 -2.07 17.00
N LEU A 119 5.12 -2.63 17.02
CA LEU A 119 6.16 -2.45 16.03
C LEU A 119 6.46 -3.81 15.40
N GLY A 120 6.52 -3.85 14.09
CA GLY A 120 6.87 -5.04 13.32
C GLY A 120 8.09 -4.78 12.45
N TRP A 121 8.91 -5.80 12.34
CA TRP A 121 10.03 -5.86 11.42
C TRP A 121 9.98 -7.19 10.68
N ASN A 122 10.12 -7.13 9.37
CA ASN A 122 10.06 -8.31 8.53
C ASN A 122 11.32 -8.41 7.66
N HIS A 123 11.73 -9.63 7.39
CA HIS A 123 12.91 -9.95 6.57
C HIS A 123 12.59 -11.09 5.61
N ILE A 124 13.08 -11.00 4.37
CA ILE A 124 12.94 -12.08 3.37
C ILE A 124 13.70 -13.33 3.80
N VAL A 125 13.06 -14.46 3.55
CA VAL A 125 13.66 -15.79 3.71
C VAL A 125 13.70 -16.50 2.37
N GLY A 126 14.89 -16.75 1.90
CA GLY A 126 15.09 -17.44 0.62
C GLY A 126 14.83 -16.51 -0.57
N GLY A 127 15.84 -16.22 -1.29
CA GLY A 127 15.86 -15.43 -2.53
C GLY A 127 17.26 -15.52 -3.10
N ASP A 128 17.44 -15.09 -4.34
CA ASP A 128 18.74 -14.91 -4.91
C ASP A 128 19.55 -13.93 -4.06
N ARG A 129 20.88 -14.12 -3.98
CA ARG A 129 21.77 -13.25 -3.18
C ARG A 129 21.61 -11.75 -3.48
N ALA A 130 21.07 -11.41 -4.65
CA ALA A 130 20.77 -10.05 -5.08
C ALA A 130 19.44 -9.50 -4.54
N SER A 131 18.56 -10.34 -3.98
CA SER A 131 17.26 -9.93 -3.47
C SER A 131 17.36 -9.48 -2.02
N THR A 132 16.95 -8.25 -1.74
CA THR A 132 16.83 -7.72 -0.38
C THR A 132 15.42 -7.22 -0.15
N ASN A 133 14.90 -7.46 1.04
CA ASN A 133 13.65 -6.87 1.49
C ASN A 133 13.78 -6.43 2.94
N THR A 134 13.30 -5.25 3.20
CA THR A 134 13.15 -4.76 4.56
C THR A 134 11.79 -4.11 4.66
N SER A 135 10.98 -4.55 5.62
CA SER A 135 9.72 -3.90 5.90
C SER A 135 9.57 -3.61 7.37
N PHE A 136 8.93 -2.49 7.65
CA PHE A 136 8.58 -2.05 8.99
C PHE A 136 7.10 -1.75 9.06
N SER A 137 6.49 -2.09 10.18
CA SER A 137 5.13 -1.69 10.51
C SER A 137 5.06 -1.04 11.88
N PHE A 138 4.21 -0.03 11.96
CA PHE A 138 3.76 0.56 13.21
C PHE A 138 2.24 0.49 13.21
N ASP A 139 1.67 -0.12 14.24
CA ASP A 139 0.23 -0.25 14.38
C ASP A 139 -0.22 0.29 15.73
N TYR A 140 -1.21 1.17 15.70
CA TYR A 140 -2.05 1.50 16.83
C TYR A 140 -3.46 0.97 16.56
N LEU A 141 -3.83 -0.13 17.20
CA LEU A 141 -5.10 -0.81 16.98
C LEU A 141 -5.89 -0.86 18.29
N ALA A 142 -6.77 0.10 18.47
CA ALA A 142 -7.77 0.15 19.54
C ALA A 142 -9.11 -0.43 19.06
N PRO A 143 -10.08 -0.69 19.94
CA PRO A 143 -11.39 -1.19 19.52
C PRO A 143 -12.08 -0.32 18.46
N GLY A 144 -12.06 1.00 18.63
CA GLY A 144 -12.76 1.94 17.75
C GLY A 144 -11.89 2.66 16.72
N TYR A 145 -10.58 2.51 16.78
CA TYR A 145 -9.62 3.22 15.94
C TYR A 145 -8.51 2.31 15.47
N ALA A 146 -8.09 2.51 14.24
CA ALA A 146 -6.90 1.88 13.71
C ALA A 146 -6.02 2.95 13.04
N LEU A 147 -4.73 2.97 13.37
CA LEU A 147 -3.70 3.68 12.65
C LEU A 147 -2.60 2.68 12.33
N GLN A 148 -2.32 2.50 11.05
CA GLN A 148 -1.33 1.56 10.57
C GLN A 148 -0.38 2.27 9.62
N LEU A 149 0.91 2.18 9.88
CA LEU A 149 1.96 2.67 9.01
C LEU A 149 2.79 1.48 8.56
N GLN A 150 2.98 1.34 7.26
CA GLN A 150 3.73 0.23 6.68
C GLN A 150 4.71 0.78 5.66
N TYR A 151 5.93 0.31 5.73
CA TYR A 151 6.99 0.60 4.79
C TYR A 151 7.60 -0.69 4.27
N PHE A 152 7.73 -0.80 2.95
CA PHE A 152 8.31 -1.94 2.26
C PHE A 152 9.37 -1.43 1.28
N ASP A 153 10.53 -2.06 1.26
CA ASP A 153 11.60 -1.79 0.29
C ASP A 153 12.11 -3.12 -0.25
N PHE A 154 11.75 -3.42 -1.48
CA PHE A 154 12.11 -4.65 -2.17
C PHE A 154 13.13 -4.35 -3.25
N ARG A 155 14.17 -5.17 -3.36
CA ARG A 155 15.14 -5.16 -4.47
C ARG A 155 15.24 -6.55 -5.03
N ARG A 156 14.90 -6.70 -6.31
CA ARG A 156 14.89 -7.98 -7.02
C ARG A 156 14.65 -7.75 -8.51
N PRO A 157 14.95 -8.75 -9.39
CA PRO A 157 14.47 -8.71 -10.75
C PRO A 157 12.94 -8.54 -10.80
N ILE A 158 12.47 -7.65 -11.68
CA ILE A 158 11.05 -7.33 -11.85
C ILE A 158 10.55 -8.08 -13.08
N ASP A 159 9.48 -8.86 -12.93
CA ASP A 159 8.79 -9.49 -14.04
C ASP A 159 8.00 -8.41 -14.81
N TYR A 160 8.12 -8.37 -16.14
CA TYR A 160 7.39 -7.44 -17.00
C TYR A 160 6.64 -8.16 -18.12
N GLU A 161 5.52 -7.57 -18.48
CA GLU A 161 4.73 -7.88 -19.67
C GLU A 161 4.44 -6.55 -20.36
N MET A 162 4.76 -6.43 -21.65
CA MET A 162 4.60 -5.19 -22.40
C MET A 162 3.92 -5.46 -23.74
N LYS A 163 3.07 -4.51 -24.15
CA LYS A 163 2.40 -4.51 -25.45
C LYS A 163 2.39 -3.10 -25.99
N ILE A 164 2.76 -2.96 -27.26
CA ILE A 164 2.73 -1.70 -27.98
C ILE A 164 2.00 -1.95 -29.30
N ALA A 165 1.00 -1.13 -29.59
CA ALA A 165 0.31 -1.10 -30.87
C ALA A 165 0.40 0.31 -31.44
N LEU A 166 0.93 0.42 -32.64
CA LEU A 166 1.16 1.67 -33.35
C LEU A 166 0.22 1.72 -34.56
N GLY A 167 -0.92 2.44 -34.47
CA GLY A 167 -1.83 2.69 -35.58
C GLY A 167 -2.33 1.45 -36.34
N HIS A 168 -3.07 1.70 -37.42
CA HIS A 168 -3.79 0.66 -38.14
C HIS A 168 -2.87 -0.40 -38.82
N ASP A 169 -1.67 0.00 -39.29
CA ASP A 169 -0.77 -0.88 -40.05
C ASP A 169 0.73 -0.81 -39.61
N TRP A 170 1.04 -0.07 -38.53
CA TRP A 170 2.43 0.25 -38.18
C TRP A 170 3.09 -0.77 -37.26
N GLY A 171 2.33 -1.76 -36.80
CA GLY A 171 2.88 -2.90 -36.13
C GLY A 171 2.37 -3.09 -34.68
N TYR A 172 2.53 -4.33 -34.25
CA TYR A 172 2.24 -4.79 -32.90
C TYR A 172 3.50 -5.44 -32.33
N MET A 173 3.86 -5.04 -31.12
CA MET A 173 4.97 -5.64 -30.38
C MET A 173 4.45 -6.13 -29.03
N GLU A 174 4.78 -7.37 -28.68
CA GLU A 174 4.55 -7.94 -27.36
C GLU A 174 5.86 -8.56 -26.87
N ASP A 175 6.24 -8.21 -25.65
CA ASP A 175 7.42 -8.76 -25.01
C ASP A 175 7.13 -9.03 -23.54
N SER A 176 7.82 -10.02 -22.97
CA SER A 176 7.72 -10.38 -21.57
C SER A 176 9.02 -10.98 -21.08
N GLY A 177 9.41 -10.63 -19.87
CA GLY A 177 10.66 -11.10 -19.31
C GLY A 177 10.87 -10.65 -17.87
N LYS A 178 12.14 -10.58 -17.51
CA LYS A 178 12.62 -10.06 -16.25
C LYS A 178 13.69 -9.03 -16.49
N THR A 179 13.74 -8.00 -15.66
CA THR A 179 14.86 -7.07 -15.67
C THR A 179 16.17 -7.83 -15.42
N GLU A 180 17.22 -7.48 -16.16
CA GLU A 180 18.54 -8.10 -16.02
C GLU A 180 19.16 -7.83 -14.66
N LYS A 181 19.00 -6.60 -14.18
CA LYS A 181 19.47 -6.16 -12.86
C LYS A 181 18.32 -6.06 -11.86
N PRO A 182 18.61 -6.22 -10.56
CA PRO A 182 17.58 -6.04 -9.53
C PRO A 182 17.00 -4.63 -9.55
N GLY A 183 15.73 -4.51 -9.88
CA GLY A 183 14.96 -3.28 -9.70
C GLY A 183 14.54 -3.08 -8.25
N ARG A 184 14.07 -1.89 -7.92
CA ARG A 184 13.60 -1.51 -6.59
C ARG A 184 12.12 -1.19 -6.60
N MET A 185 11.37 -1.80 -5.69
CA MET A 185 9.97 -1.46 -5.42
C MET A 185 9.85 -1.00 -3.97
N THR A 186 9.48 0.26 -3.78
CA THR A 186 9.24 0.82 -2.44
C THR A 186 7.78 1.18 -2.28
N THR A 187 7.18 0.79 -1.16
CA THR A 187 5.79 1.15 -0.85
C THR A 187 5.71 1.71 0.55
N PHE A 188 5.08 2.86 0.70
CA PHE A 188 4.69 3.43 1.98
C PHE A 188 3.18 3.55 2.03
N ILE A 189 2.56 3.01 3.09
CA ILE A 189 1.12 3.05 3.32
C ILE A 189 0.87 3.61 4.72
N ALA A 190 -0.04 4.56 4.81
CA ALA A 190 -0.59 5.04 6.07
C ALA A 190 -2.11 4.94 6.03
N ASP A 191 -2.67 4.13 6.93
CA ASP A 191 -4.11 3.87 7.06
C ASP A 191 -4.61 4.41 8.39
N ALA A 192 -5.71 5.15 8.37
CA ALA A 192 -6.43 5.55 9.57
C ALA A 192 -7.92 5.21 9.40
N PHE A 193 -8.47 4.42 10.32
CA PHE A 193 -9.88 4.01 10.31
C PHE A 193 -10.56 4.29 11.63
N TYR A 194 -11.84 4.67 11.54
CA TYR A 194 -12.77 4.83 12.65
C TYR A 194 -13.93 3.84 12.52
N ALA A 195 -14.24 3.12 13.60
CA ALA A 195 -15.35 2.19 13.69
C ALA A 195 -16.53 2.83 14.43
N PHE A 196 -17.70 2.93 13.77
CA PHE A 196 -18.87 3.57 14.37
C PHE A 196 -19.46 2.79 15.54
N ASN A 197 -19.48 1.46 15.44
CA ASN A 197 -19.97 0.58 16.50
C ASN A 197 -18.85 0.13 17.45
N ARG A 198 -18.06 1.05 17.93
CA ARG A 198 -16.89 0.77 18.78
C ARG A 198 -17.21 0.15 20.15
N ARG A 199 -18.47 0.24 20.61
CA ARG A 199 -18.89 -0.37 21.87
C ARG A 199 -18.92 -1.88 21.83
N THR A 200 -19.39 -2.46 20.70
CA THR A 200 -19.60 -3.90 20.56
C THR A 200 -18.66 -4.55 19.55
N PHE A 201 -17.92 -3.76 18.77
CA PHE A 201 -17.01 -4.22 17.74
C PHE A 201 -15.57 -3.79 18.03
N ALA A 202 -14.62 -4.72 17.93
CA ALA A 202 -13.19 -4.45 18.06
C ALA A 202 -12.44 -4.84 16.78
N TYR A 203 -11.99 -3.85 16.00
CA TYR A 203 -11.18 -4.06 14.81
C TYR A 203 -9.86 -4.78 15.13
N SER A 204 -9.25 -4.44 16.27
CA SER A 204 -7.97 -5.02 16.72
C SER A 204 -8.04 -6.48 17.15
N ALA A 205 -9.25 -7.01 17.39
CA ALA A 205 -9.42 -8.36 17.94
C ALA A 205 -8.78 -9.44 17.07
N VAL A 206 -8.87 -9.34 15.74
CA VAL A 206 -8.34 -10.34 14.81
C VAL A 206 -6.89 -10.06 14.41
N TYR A 207 -6.54 -8.79 14.18
CA TYR A 207 -5.25 -8.46 13.59
C TYR A 207 -4.12 -8.37 14.62
N LYS A 208 -4.47 -8.13 15.90
CA LYS A 208 -3.47 -7.96 16.98
C LYS A 208 -3.67 -8.93 18.15
N GLY A 209 -4.90 -9.38 18.38
CA GLY A 209 -5.24 -10.25 19.49
C GLY A 209 -5.13 -9.62 20.89
N ASN A 210 -4.92 -8.30 21.00
CA ASN A 210 -4.85 -7.58 22.28
C ASN A 210 -6.21 -7.40 22.94
N VAL A 211 -7.28 -7.51 22.18
CA VAL A 211 -8.68 -7.42 22.59
C VAL A 211 -9.37 -8.73 22.22
N ILE A 212 -10.36 -9.12 22.99
CA ILE A 212 -11.16 -10.33 22.75
C ILE A 212 -12.57 -9.92 22.34
N GLN A 213 -12.93 -10.26 21.11
CA GLN A 213 -14.32 -10.18 20.66
C GLN A 213 -15.09 -11.37 21.22
N ARG A 214 -16.10 -11.15 22.06
CA ARG A 214 -16.88 -12.20 22.74
C ARG A 214 -18.14 -12.62 21.98
N ARG A 215 -18.73 -11.68 21.24
CA ARG A 215 -19.93 -11.90 20.41
C ARG A 215 -19.69 -11.36 19.02
N SER A 216 -20.35 -11.99 18.05
CA SER A 216 -20.32 -11.51 16.67
C SER A 216 -20.89 -10.09 16.59
N ALA A 217 -20.22 -9.22 15.86
CA ALA A 217 -20.65 -7.84 15.69
C ALA A 217 -20.11 -7.28 14.37
N GLY A 218 -20.85 -6.34 13.79
CA GLY A 218 -20.45 -5.59 12.62
C GLY A 218 -20.38 -4.09 12.89
N THR A 219 -19.67 -3.38 12.03
CA THR A 219 -19.55 -1.93 12.08
C THR A 219 -19.35 -1.34 10.71
N TRP A 220 -19.86 -0.14 10.51
CA TRP A 220 -19.39 0.72 9.44
C TRP A 220 -18.02 1.29 9.82
N LEU A 221 -17.13 1.33 8.84
CA LEU A 221 -15.82 1.94 8.95
C LEU A 221 -15.79 3.20 8.07
N PHE A 222 -15.13 4.23 8.57
CA PHE A 222 -14.71 5.37 7.77
C PHE A 222 -13.20 5.53 7.90
N GLY A 223 -12.52 5.85 6.80
CA GLY A 223 -11.08 5.96 6.85
C GLY A 223 -10.47 6.82 5.78
N VAL A 224 -9.21 7.14 6.04
CA VAL A 224 -8.31 7.85 5.14
C VAL A 224 -7.09 6.97 4.92
N LYS A 225 -6.61 6.93 3.69
CA LYS A 225 -5.45 6.14 3.31
C LYS A 225 -4.51 6.97 2.44
N TYR A 226 -3.23 6.95 2.77
CA TYR A 226 -2.15 7.44 1.94
C TYR A 226 -1.36 6.27 1.38
N LEU A 227 -1.08 6.32 0.09
CA LEU A 227 -0.18 5.41 -0.61
C LEU A 227 0.92 6.20 -1.30
N GLN A 228 2.15 5.76 -1.17
CA GLN A 228 3.23 6.06 -2.09
C GLN A 228 3.83 4.75 -2.56
N GLY A 229 3.83 4.52 -3.88
CA GLY A 229 4.46 3.38 -4.54
C GLY A 229 5.54 3.88 -5.50
N LEU A 230 6.74 3.35 -5.40
CA LEU A 230 7.87 3.63 -6.29
C LEU A 230 8.32 2.32 -6.92
N VAL A 231 8.45 2.32 -8.24
CA VAL A 231 9.13 1.26 -9.01
C VAL A 231 10.28 1.91 -9.75
N GLU A 232 11.48 1.35 -9.62
CA GLU A 232 12.71 1.87 -10.23
C GLU A 232 13.57 0.70 -10.67
N TYR A 233 14.09 0.73 -11.86
CA TYR A 233 15.02 -0.25 -12.41
C TYR A 233 16.18 0.45 -13.10
N ASP A 234 17.17 -0.30 -13.54
CA ASP A 234 18.37 0.27 -14.18
C ASP A 234 17.98 0.99 -15.48
N PRO A 235 18.39 2.25 -15.68
CA PRO A 235 18.11 2.95 -16.93
C PRO A 235 18.78 2.31 -18.17
N ASP A 236 19.80 1.48 -17.97
CA ASP A 236 20.47 0.72 -19.05
C ASP A 236 19.90 -0.71 -19.16
N ASP A 237 18.77 -1.02 -18.54
CA ASP A 237 18.08 -2.31 -18.66
C ASP A 237 17.29 -2.36 -19.97
N VAL A 238 17.23 -3.53 -20.60
CA VAL A 238 16.44 -3.75 -21.83
C VAL A 238 15.00 -3.25 -21.68
N LEU A 239 14.42 -3.39 -20.49
CA LEU A 239 13.08 -2.87 -20.24
C LEU A 239 13.01 -1.35 -20.38
N SER A 240 14.06 -0.60 -20.00
CA SER A 240 14.11 0.85 -20.19
C SER A 240 14.10 1.21 -21.67
N ASP A 241 14.93 0.54 -22.47
CA ASP A 241 15.00 0.77 -23.91
C ASP A 241 13.67 0.45 -24.61
N LEU A 242 13.07 -0.68 -24.27
CA LEU A 242 11.77 -1.09 -24.81
C LEU A 242 10.62 -0.15 -24.40
N TRP A 243 10.75 0.55 -23.26
CA TRP A 243 9.73 1.45 -22.74
C TRP A 243 10.13 2.93 -22.81
N PHE A 244 10.68 3.32 -23.97
CA PHE A 244 11.02 4.73 -24.28
C PHE A 244 11.93 5.41 -23.24
N GLY A 245 12.89 4.69 -22.71
CA GLY A 245 13.82 5.20 -21.70
C GLY A 245 13.24 5.35 -20.31
N MET A 246 12.01 4.92 -20.05
CA MET A 246 11.41 5.01 -18.73
C MET A 246 12.00 3.96 -17.79
N TYR A 247 12.56 4.41 -16.67
CA TYR A 247 13.17 3.53 -15.66
C TYR A 247 12.63 3.75 -14.25
N ARG A 248 11.75 4.76 -14.05
CA ARG A 248 11.20 5.07 -12.74
C ARG A 248 9.75 5.53 -12.81
N GLN A 249 8.92 4.97 -11.92
CA GLN A 249 7.52 5.32 -11.72
C GLN A 249 7.27 5.61 -10.25
N ASP A 250 6.64 6.74 -9.92
CA ASP A 250 6.24 7.14 -8.56
C ASP A 250 4.74 7.44 -8.56
N THR A 251 3.98 6.71 -7.77
CA THR A 251 2.53 6.90 -7.59
C THR A 251 2.26 7.39 -6.18
N ARG A 252 1.51 8.47 -6.03
CA ARG A 252 1.10 9.02 -4.74
C ARG A 252 -0.40 9.25 -4.72
N GLN A 253 -1.06 8.74 -3.70
CA GLN A 253 -2.51 8.88 -3.57
C GLN A 253 -2.93 9.15 -2.13
N VAL A 254 -3.94 9.99 -1.99
CA VAL A 254 -4.73 10.15 -0.76
C VAL A 254 -6.15 9.74 -1.09
N SER A 255 -6.68 8.80 -0.35
CA SER A 255 -8.04 8.28 -0.53
C SER A 255 -8.80 8.34 0.78
N PHE A 256 -10.09 8.56 0.70
CA PHE A 256 -11.01 8.45 1.81
C PHE A 256 -12.18 7.53 1.43
N GLY A 257 -12.78 6.90 2.41
CA GLY A 257 -13.91 6.02 2.09
C GLY A 257 -14.60 5.45 3.30
N GLY A 258 -15.71 4.81 3.02
CA GLY A 258 -16.50 4.10 4.00
C GLY A 258 -16.74 2.66 3.56
N GLY A 259 -16.78 1.76 4.50
CA GLY A 259 -16.98 0.34 4.25
C GLY A 259 -17.57 -0.37 5.44
N PHE A 260 -17.58 -1.68 5.36
CA PHE A 260 -18.13 -2.53 6.41
C PHE A 260 -17.11 -3.56 6.89
N SER A 261 -17.11 -3.79 8.20
CA SER A 261 -16.32 -4.84 8.83
C SER A 261 -17.19 -5.67 9.75
N TYR A 262 -17.00 -6.99 9.73
CA TYR A 262 -17.76 -7.93 10.55
C TYR A 262 -16.84 -8.91 11.25
N ASN A 263 -17.01 -9.04 12.56
CA ASN A 263 -16.38 -10.06 13.38
C ASN A 263 -17.39 -11.17 13.66
N LEU A 264 -17.10 -12.38 13.19
CA LEU A 264 -17.84 -13.60 13.52
C LEU A 264 -17.11 -14.33 14.64
N VAL A 265 -17.80 -14.61 15.74
CA VAL A 265 -17.29 -15.35 16.90
C VAL A 265 -18.08 -16.65 17.06
N PRO A 266 -17.65 -17.73 16.41
CA PRO A 266 -18.33 -19.01 16.52
C PRO A 266 -18.12 -19.68 17.87
N PHE A 267 -17.03 -19.33 18.56
CA PHE A 267 -16.67 -19.94 19.82
C PHE A 267 -16.00 -18.93 20.76
N HIS A 268 -16.52 -18.86 22.00
CA HIS A 268 -15.93 -18.10 23.09
C HIS A 268 -16.15 -18.83 24.42
N ARG A 269 -15.05 -19.04 25.18
CA ARG A 269 -15.07 -19.53 26.57
C ARG A 269 -14.37 -18.52 27.46
N GLN A 270 -15.07 -18.09 28.52
CA GLN A 270 -14.50 -17.17 29.50
C GLN A 270 -13.41 -17.86 30.33
N PRO A 271 -12.40 -17.12 30.79
CA PRO A 271 -11.43 -17.63 31.75
C PRO A 271 -12.14 -18.00 33.07
N GLY A 272 -11.63 -19.01 33.76
CA GLY A 272 -12.04 -19.35 35.12
C GLY A 272 -11.60 -18.29 36.13
N ALA A 273 -11.94 -18.48 37.39
CA ALA A 273 -11.57 -17.59 38.50
C ALA A 273 -10.04 -17.44 38.66
N ASP A 274 -9.27 -18.43 38.24
CA ASP A 274 -7.81 -18.44 38.20
C ASP A 274 -7.21 -17.69 36.98
N GLY A 275 -8.05 -17.08 36.15
CA GLY A 275 -7.67 -16.38 34.93
C GLY A 275 -7.24 -17.28 33.78
N LYS A 276 -7.40 -18.61 33.92
CA LYS A 276 -7.05 -19.61 32.89
C LYS A 276 -8.27 -20.16 32.20
N GLY A 277 -8.05 -20.81 31.06
CA GLY A 277 -9.10 -21.48 30.28
C GLY A 277 -9.82 -20.55 29.30
N LEU A 278 -9.31 -19.34 29.08
CA LEU A 278 -9.77 -18.49 27.98
C LEU A 278 -9.55 -19.22 26.66
N ARG A 279 -10.61 -19.34 25.86
CA ARG A 279 -10.53 -19.80 24.47
C ARG A 279 -11.46 -18.96 23.63
N ASN A 280 -10.94 -18.45 22.51
CA ASN A 280 -11.73 -17.59 21.63
C ASN A 280 -11.31 -17.80 20.18
N LEU A 281 -12.29 -17.96 19.29
CA LEU A 281 -12.07 -17.97 17.85
C LEU A 281 -12.87 -16.82 17.23
N THR A 282 -12.19 -15.97 16.52
CA THR A 282 -12.79 -14.81 15.84
C THR A 282 -12.34 -14.77 14.39
N PHE A 283 -13.29 -14.63 13.47
CA PHE A 283 -13.06 -14.33 12.07
C PHE A 283 -13.40 -12.86 11.79
N ASN A 284 -12.70 -12.23 10.88
CA ASN A 284 -13.03 -10.90 10.40
C ASN A 284 -13.08 -10.86 8.88
N LEU A 285 -14.02 -10.09 8.36
CA LEU A 285 -14.08 -9.71 6.96
C LEU A 285 -14.31 -8.20 6.89
N THR A 286 -13.50 -7.50 6.10
CA THR A 286 -13.54 -6.06 5.92
C THR A 286 -13.47 -5.71 4.45
N ALA A 287 -14.37 -4.84 3.98
CA ALA A 287 -14.37 -4.30 2.63
C ALA A 287 -14.59 -2.80 2.67
N ILE A 288 -13.69 -2.03 2.07
CA ILE A 288 -13.72 -0.56 2.11
C ILE A 288 -13.46 -0.03 0.68
N PRO A 289 -14.50 0.35 -0.05
CA PRO A 289 -14.34 1.22 -1.21
C PRO A 289 -13.89 2.61 -0.76
N MET A 290 -12.94 3.18 -1.50
CA MET A 290 -12.36 4.48 -1.19
C MET A 290 -12.31 5.34 -2.45
N VAL A 291 -12.56 6.62 -2.31
CA VAL A 291 -12.45 7.60 -3.39
C VAL A 291 -11.16 8.37 -3.23
N THR A 292 -10.42 8.54 -4.31
CA THR A 292 -9.16 9.29 -4.33
C THR A 292 -9.44 10.79 -4.31
N LEU A 293 -8.86 11.51 -3.34
CA LEU A 293 -8.87 12.98 -3.28
C LEU A 293 -7.68 13.57 -4.02
N PHE A 294 -6.53 12.94 -3.89
CA PHE A 294 -5.29 13.31 -4.52
C PHE A 294 -4.70 12.08 -5.19
N ASN A 295 -4.35 12.25 -6.46
CA ASN A 295 -3.79 11.18 -7.26
C ASN A 295 -2.74 11.77 -8.20
N GLN A 296 -1.49 11.46 -7.95
CA GLN A 296 -0.36 11.89 -8.75
C GLN A 296 0.44 10.67 -9.19
N PHE A 297 0.67 10.61 -10.49
CA PHE A 297 1.59 9.65 -11.10
C PHE A 297 2.74 10.42 -11.73
N SER A 298 3.97 9.99 -11.53
CA SER A 298 5.10 10.54 -12.26
C SER A 298 5.98 9.43 -12.80
N SER A 299 6.44 9.60 -14.02
CA SER A 299 7.45 8.77 -14.67
C SER A 299 8.73 9.58 -14.88
N THR A 300 9.88 8.92 -14.82
CA THR A 300 11.16 9.50 -15.21
C THR A 300 11.74 8.65 -16.34
N MET A 301 12.08 9.32 -17.42
CA MET A 301 12.63 8.76 -18.63
C MET A 301 14.04 9.29 -18.84
N ARG A 302 14.94 8.45 -19.35
CA ARG A 302 16.24 8.85 -19.86
C ARG A 302 16.11 9.01 -21.36
N ARG A 303 16.38 10.19 -21.86
CA ARG A 303 16.41 10.49 -23.30
C ARG A 303 17.86 10.62 -23.75
N GLU A 304 18.27 9.79 -24.67
CA GLU A 304 19.54 9.94 -25.35
C GLU A 304 19.48 11.18 -26.25
N MET A 305 20.54 11.96 -26.26
CA MET A 305 20.67 13.13 -27.14
C MET A 305 21.66 12.77 -28.25
N GLU A 306 21.46 13.29 -29.44
CA GLU A 306 22.38 13.07 -30.56
C GLU A 306 23.80 13.60 -30.25
N GLU A 307 23.87 14.69 -29.49
CA GLU A 307 25.12 15.24 -28.97
C GLU A 307 24.92 15.60 -27.48
N GLY A 308 25.82 15.10 -26.62
CA GLY A 308 25.86 15.43 -25.20
C GLY A 308 25.46 14.30 -24.25
N ASP A 309 25.33 14.65 -22.96
CA ASP A 309 24.93 13.70 -21.94
C ASP A 309 23.41 13.45 -21.99
N PRO A 310 22.95 12.23 -21.65
CA PRO A 310 21.53 11.90 -21.60
C PRO A 310 20.74 12.83 -20.66
N VAL A 311 19.57 13.25 -21.09
CA VAL A 311 18.69 14.15 -20.32
C VAL A 311 17.61 13.34 -19.58
N LEU A 312 17.40 13.67 -18.31
CA LEU A 312 16.32 13.06 -17.52
C LEU A 312 15.04 13.90 -17.66
N VAL A 313 14.03 13.31 -18.29
CA VAL A 313 12.72 13.92 -18.46
C VAL A 313 11.76 13.36 -17.41
N LYS A 314 11.15 14.24 -16.63
CA LYS A 314 10.14 13.85 -15.65
C LYS A 314 8.76 14.27 -16.10
N ASN A 315 7.88 13.29 -16.30
CA ASN A 315 6.48 13.50 -16.58
C ASN A 315 5.65 13.41 -15.30
N VAL A 316 4.71 14.33 -15.10
CA VAL A 316 3.83 14.33 -13.92
C VAL A 316 2.37 14.45 -14.39
N ILE A 317 1.59 13.44 -14.04
CA ILE A 317 0.17 13.38 -14.36
C ILE A 317 -0.61 13.48 -13.06
N ASN A 318 -1.45 14.50 -12.94
CA ASN A 318 -2.41 14.63 -11.85
C ASN A 318 -3.70 13.94 -12.28
N GLY A 319 -4.02 12.85 -11.58
CA GLY A 319 -5.14 11.99 -11.93
C GLY A 319 -6.48 12.56 -11.48
N LYS A 320 -7.53 12.09 -12.14
CA LYS A 320 -8.93 12.36 -11.78
C LYS A 320 -9.35 11.48 -10.59
N LEU A 321 -10.54 11.74 -10.06
CA LEU A 321 -11.18 10.93 -9.02
C LEU A 321 -11.32 9.48 -9.48
N HIS A 322 -10.89 8.55 -8.64
CA HIS A 322 -11.02 7.11 -8.86
C HIS A 322 -11.47 6.37 -7.61
N VAL A 323 -11.99 5.17 -7.81
CA VAL A 323 -12.36 4.27 -6.72
C VAL A 323 -11.25 3.25 -6.51
N ASN A 324 -10.76 3.19 -5.29
CA ASN A 324 -9.83 2.19 -4.78
C ASN A 324 -10.58 1.17 -3.93
N TYR A 325 -9.99 0.01 -3.73
CA TYR A 325 -10.59 -1.05 -2.94
C TYR A 325 -9.60 -1.60 -1.93
N VAL A 326 -10.07 -1.77 -0.71
CA VAL A 326 -9.34 -2.43 0.37
C VAL A 326 -10.17 -3.61 0.86
N PHE A 327 -9.62 -4.81 0.79
CA PHE A 327 -10.20 -6.01 1.35
C PHE A 327 -9.25 -6.59 2.40
N LYS A 328 -9.78 -6.93 3.57
CA LYS A 328 -9.01 -7.62 4.59
C LYS A 328 -9.86 -8.77 5.13
N ALA A 329 -9.23 -9.91 5.33
CA ALA A 329 -9.82 -11.07 5.98
C ALA A 329 -8.85 -11.62 7.01
N GLY A 330 -9.35 -12.21 8.07
CA GLY A 330 -8.50 -12.84 9.06
C GLY A 330 -9.25 -13.75 10.01
N ALA A 331 -8.51 -14.59 10.69
CA ALA A 331 -8.99 -15.42 11.78
C ALA A 331 -7.93 -15.47 12.87
N ILE A 332 -8.36 -15.44 14.12
CA ILE A 332 -7.49 -15.60 15.27
C ILE A 332 -8.09 -16.58 16.26
N TYR A 333 -7.27 -17.50 16.73
CA TYR A 333 -7.57 -18.35 17.88
C TYR A 333 -6.68 -17.95 19.05
N SER A 334 -7.30 -17.59 20.15
CA SER A 334 -6.61 -17.22 21.40
C SER A 334 -6.90 -18.22 22.48
N TRP A 335 -5.85 -18.65 23.18
CA TRP A 335 -5.95 -19.49 24.38
C TRP A 335 -5.01 -18.97 25.47
N ASP A 336 -5.58 -18.55 26.58
CA ASP A 336 -4.87 -17.95 27.70
C ASP A 336 -3.93 -16.81 27.26
N ARG A 337 -2.62 -17.07 27.27
CA ARG A 337 -1.58 -16.10 26.87
C ARG A 337 -1.17 -16.21 25.42
N PHE A 338 -1.56 -17.28 24.74
CA PHE A 338 -1.12 -17.57 23.38
C PHE A 338 -2.18 -17.18 22.36
N PHE A 339 -1.75 -16.93 21.15
CA PHE A 339 -2.63 -16.79 20.00
C PHE A 339 -1.96 -17.26 18.71
N VAL A 340 -2.79 -17.77 17.82
CA VAL A 340 -2.45 -18.03 16.44
C VAL A 340 -3.43 -17.30 15.55
N GLY A 341 -2.94 -16.62 14.53
CA GLY A 341 -3.77 -15.87 13.61
C GLY A 341 -3.33 -16.06 12.17
N VAL A 342 -4.29 -16.08 11.27
CA VAL A 342 -4.08 -15.98 9.83
C VAL A 342 -4.76 -14.71 9.35
N SER A 343 -4.15 -14.00 8.43
CA SER A 343 -4.77 -12.81 7.83
C SER A 343 -4.30 -12.63 6.40
N GLY A 344 -5.14 -11.96 5.62
CA GLY A 344 -4.82 -11.55 4.27
C GLY A 344 -5.37 -10.17 3.97
N SER A 345 -4.71 -9.47 3.07
CA SER A 345 -5.17 -8.19 2.55
C SER A 345 -4.99 -8.13 1.04
N TYR A 346 -5.88 -7.38 0.41
CA TYR A 346 -5.78 -7.01 -0.99
C TYR A 346 -6.11 -5.53 -1.11
N ASP A 347 -5.16 -4.78 -1.66
CA ASP A 347 -5.27 -3.36 -1.91
C ASP A 347 -5.16 -3.11 -3.41
N ARG A 348 -6.11 -2.38 -3.97
CA ARG A 348 -6.10 -1.94 -5.35
C ARG A 348 -6.27 -0.43 -5.43
N TYR A 349 -5.33 0.21 -6.08
CA TYR A 349 -5.27 1.66 -6.29
C TYR A 349 -5.28 1.93 -7.79
N ASN A 350 -6.28 2.67 -8.24
CA ASN A 350 -6.42 3.03 -9.64
C ASN A 350 -5.99 4.48 -9.85
N TYR A 351 -5.41 4.77 -11.00
CA TYR A 351 -5.11 6.13 -11.44
C TYR A 351 -5.49 6.32 -12.91
N ARG A 352 -5.84 7.53 -13.27
CA ARG A 352 -6.11 7.94 -14.65
C ARG A 352 -5.87 9.43 -14.77
N GLY A 353 -5.20 9.83 -15.82
CA GLY A 353 -4.94 11.23 -16.12
C GLY A 353 -4.61 11.41 -17.59
N SER A 354 -4.32 12.64 -17.97
CA SER A 354 -3.83 12.95 -19.31
C SER A 354 -2.82 14.09 -19.21
N THR A 355 -1.85 14.07 -20.09
CA THR A 355 -0.88 15.15 -20.27
C THR A 355 -0.78 15.49 -21.75
N ALA A 356 -0.45 16.74 -22.07
CA ALA A 356 -0.06 17.08 -23.43
C ALA A 356 1.29 16.46 -23.74
N VAL A 357 1.51 16.06 -24.96
CA VAL A 357 2.83 15.70 -25.44
C VAL A 357 3.64 16.98 -25.55
N PRO A 358 4.91 17.03 -25.09
CA PRO A 358 5.76 18.19 -25.33
C PRO A 358 5.93 18.46 -26.83
N GLU A 359 5.92 19.71 -27.23
CA GLU A 359 6.04 20.12 -28.63
C GLU A 359 7.33 19.60 -29.30
N ASP A 360 8.39 19.42 -28.52
CA ASP A 360 9.67 18.85 -28.98
C ASP A 360 9.58 17.40 -29.53
N PHE A 361 8.46 16.74 -29.36
CA PHE A 361 8.19 15.40 -29.90
C PHE A 361 7.40 15.43 -31.22
N SER A 362 6.84 16.57 -31.58
CA SER A 362 6.13 16.77 -32.86
C SER A 362 7.14 17.21 -33.91
N ASP A 363 6.95 16.74 -35.12
CA ASP A 363 7.67 17.19 -36.31
C ASP A 363 6.68 17.63 -37.40
N ASP A 364 7.17 17.97 -38.57
CA ASP A 364 6.33 18.49 -39.67
C ASP A 364 5.33 17.40 -40.21
N GLU A 365 5.60 16.13 -39.96
CA GLU A 365 4.77 15.02 -40.43
C GLU A 365 3.84 14.48 -39.35
N VAL A 366 4.20 14.64 -38.06
CA VAL A 366 3.46 14.03 -36.95
C VAL A 366 3.15 15.08 -35.88
N GLU A 367 1.88 15.37 -35.70
CA GLU A 367 1.36 16.18 -34.59
C GLU A 367 0.79 15.29 -33.52
N PHE A 368 1.42 15.27 -32.35
CA PHE A 368 0.95 14.51 -31.20
C PHE A 368 -0.10 15.30 -30.39
N GLY A 369 -1.22 14.65 -30.13
CA GLY A 369 -2.29 15.17 -29.29
C GLY A 369 -2.01 15.04 -27.79
N ARG A 370 -2.83 14.27 -27.12
CA ARG A 370 -2.74 14.04 -25.67
C ARG A 370 -2.47 12.58 -25.35
N ILE A 371 -1.59 12.35 -24.42
CA ILE A 371 -1.41 11.02 -23.82
C ILE A 371 -2.44 10.86 -22.69
N TYR A 372 -3.27 9.83 -22.82
CA TYR A 372 -4.18 9.38 -21.77
C TYR A 372 -3.56 8.20 -21.06
N THR A 373 -3.21 8.39 -19.80
CA THR A 373 -2.61 7.34 -18.99
C THR A 373 -3.63 6.83 -17.99
N SER A 374 -3.81 5.53 -17.96
CA SER A 374 -4.54 4.83 -16.92
C SER A 374 -3.69 3.71 -16.34
N GLY A 375 -3.92 3.40 -15.08
CA GLY A 375 -3.20 2.29 -14.48
C GLY A 375 -3.69 1.93 -13.10
N ARG A 376 -3.00 0.96 -12.53
CA ARG A 376 -3.32 0.45 -11.22
C ARG A 376 -2.06 0.01 -10.50
N PHE A 377 -2.05 0.20 -9.20
CA PHE A 377 -1.13 -0.45 -8.29
C PHE A 377 -1.94 -1.46 -7.48
N CYS A 378 -1.48 -2.70 -7.41
CA CYS A 378 -2.10 -3.77 -6.65
C CYS A 378 -1.10 -4.34 -5.67
N ARG A 379 -1.59 -4.68 -4.49
CA ARG A 379 -0.81 -5.41 -3.48
C ARG A 379 -1.70 -6.44 -2.80
N TRP A 380 -1.16 -7.62 -2.58
CA TRP A 380 -1.77 -8.57 -1.67
C TRP A 380 -0.75 -9.11 -0.67
N SER A 381 -1.24 -9.53 0.47
CA SER A 381 -0.45 -10.21 1.48
C SER A 381 -1.27 -11.32 2.15
N ALA A 382 -0.58 -12.37 2.57
CA ALA A 382 -1.13 -13.41 3.43
C ALA A 382 -0.14 -13.68 4.56
N SER A 383 -0.60 -13.80 5.79
CA SER A 383 0.26 -14.01 6.96
C SER A 383 -0.29 -15.09 7.88
N LEU A 384 0.62 -15.85 8.47
CA LEU A 384 0.40 -16.71 9.62
C LEU A 384 1.21 -16.15 10.79
N LYS A 385 0.57 -15.90 11.93
CA LYS A 385 1.16 -15.28 13.10
C LYS A 385 0.99 -16.17 14.33
N LEU A 386 2.06 -16.33 15.09
CA LEU A 386 2.07 -17.01 16.39
C LEU A 386 2.57 -16.03 17.45
N GLY A 387 1.89 -15.91 18.56
CA GLY A 387 2.29 -14.95 19.59
C GLY A 387 1.93 -15.33 21.01
N VAL A 388 2.58 -14.60 21.92
CA VAL A 388 2.41 -14.76 23.37
C VAL A 388 2.27 -13.37 24.03
N LYS A 389 1.50 -13.31 25.12
CA LYS A 389 1.26 -12.13 25.95
C LYS A 389 1.79 -12.37 27.35
N PHE A 390 2.44 -11.37 27.96
CA PHE A 390 3.06 -11.46 29.26
C PHE A 390 2.35 -10.59 30.30
#